data_0f000ae36f527309e51e1d1e97c5b4a1
#
_entry.id   0f000ae36f527309e51e1d1e97c5b4a1
#
_cell.length_a   1.000
_cell.length_b   1.000
_cell.length_c   1.000
_cell.angle_alpha   90.00
_cell.angle_beta   90.00
_cell.angle_gamma   90.00
#
_symmetry.space_group_name_H-M   'P 1'
#
loop_
_entity.id
_entity.type
_entity.pdbx_description
1 polymer ?
#
loop_
_entity_poly.entity_id
_entity_poly.type
_entity_poly.pdbx_seq_one_letter_code
_entity_poly.pdbx_strand_id
1 'polypeptide(L)'
;MTGPRNAATFVSGVLALVACGGGAATQPMPTADRNVCEVRFVTPPGFERTDTFEERYPDRIGVRLGFRDEVGHELHAFAGIPGEFGEGLPDAGTVELAGGGTGRLAGGPHLVWVLTWDEGGLCDPRAVLGRGFDQREFLDLLALAGVAHT
;
A
#
# COMPACT_ATOMS: atom_id res chain seq x y z
N MET A 1 55.42 -29.56 -74.06
CA MET A 1 54.26 -28.82 -74.49
C MET A 1 53.30 -28.70 -73.34
N THR A 2 53.18 -27.52 -72.91
CA THR A 2 52.14 -26.92 -72.05
C THR A 2 51.58 -27.73 -70.90
N GLY A 3 52.12 -27.50 -69.71
CA GLY A 3 51.51 -27.98 -68.42
C GLY A 3 50.37 -27.10 -67.89
N PRO A 4 49.50 -27.68 -67.15
CA PRO A 4 48.41 -26.88 -66.50
C PRO A 4 48.88 -26.21 -65.24
N ARG A 5 48.52 -24.97 -65.11
CA ARG A 5 48.70 -24.17 -63.95
C ARG A 5 47.72 -24.57 -62.85
N ASN A 6 48.23 -24.96 -61.70
CA ASN A 6 47.47 -25.13 -60.49
C ASN A 6 47.03 -23.78 -59.93
N ALA A 7 45.75 -23.57 -59.92
CA ALA A 7 45.18 -22.45 -59.19
C ALA A 7 45.04 -22.84 -57.69
N ALA A 8 45.81 -22.22 -56.84
CA ALA A 8 45.64 -22.36 -55.39
C ALA A 8 44.46 -21.49 -54.98
N THR A 9 43.43 -22.19 -54.53
CA THR A 9 42.26 -21.55 -53.94
C THR A 9 42.58 -21.22 -52.49
N PHE A 10 42.79 -19.96 -52.20
CA PHE A 10 42.85 -19.46 -50.85
C PHE A 10 41.45 -19.45 -50.26
N VAL A 11 41.22 -20.37 -49.31
CA VAL A 11 40.05 -20.32 -48.45
C VAL A 11 40.35 -19.33 -47.37
N SER A 12 39.87 -18.13 -47.47
CA SER A 12 39.87 -17.15 -46.40
C SER A 12 38.87 -17.59 -45.33
N GLY A 13 39.45 -18.18 -44.26
CA GLY A 13 38.68 -18.43 -43.06
C GLY A 13 38.33 -17.09 -42.39
N VAL A 14 37.09 -16.73 -42.50
CA VAL A 14 36.54 -15.66 -41.69
C VAL A 14 36.41 -16.20 -40.26
N LEU A 15 37.33 -15.86 -39.41
CA LEU A 15 37.16 -16.04 -37.95
C LEU A 15 36.05 -15.08 -37.51
N ALA A 16 34.83 -15.58 -37.39
CA ALA A 16 33.78 -14.90 -36.67
C ALA A 16 34.14 -14.92 -35.18
N LEU A 17 34.73 -13.83 -34.71
CA LEU A 17 34.82 -13.51 -33.30
C LEU A 17 33.36 -13.30 -32.80
N VAL A 18 32.77 -14.35 -32.30
CA VAL A 18 31.60 -14.25 -31.44
C VAL A 18 32.05 -13.55 -30.18
N ALA A 19 31.95 -12.23 -30.17
CA ALA A 19 32.01 -11.47 -28.95
C ALA A 19 30.81 -11.92 -28.10
N CYS A 20 31.04 -12.84 -27.17
CA CYS A 20 30.17 -13.04 -26.04
C CYS A 20 30.18 -11.74 -25.22
N GLY A 21 29.50 -10.73 -25.71
CA GLY A 21 29.07 -9.60 -24.96
C GLY A 21 28.02 -10.12 -23.96
N GLY A 22 28.49 -10.62 -22.83
CA GLY A 22 27.67 -10.86 -21.66
C GLY A 22 27.19 -9.54 -21.09
N GLY A 23 26.45 -8.78 -21.86
CA GLY A 23 25.53 -7.79 -21.34
C GLY A 23 24.42 -8.60 -20.70
N ALA A 24 24.49 -8.82 -19.39
CA ALA A 24 23.32 -9.16 -18.63
C ALA A 24 22.33 -8.02 -18.89
N ALA A 25 21.46 -8.19 -19.90
CA ALA A 25 20.26 -7.41 -20.02
C ALA A 25 19.54 -7.69 -18.70
N THR A 26 19.64 -6.74 -17.77
CA THR A 26 18.78 -6.68 -16.62
C THR A 26 17.41 -6.50 -17.24
N GLN A 27 16.70 -7.61 -17.50
CA GLN A 27 15.30 -7.53 -17.80
C GLN A 27 14.71 -6.78 -16.64
N PRO A 28 13.99 -5.64 -16.87
CA PRO A 28 13.23 -5.07 -15.82
C PRO A 28 12.39 -6.22 -15.31
N MET A 29 12.59 -6.61 -14.04
CA MET A 29 11.69 -7.56 -13.39
C MET A 29 10.30 -7.07 -13.74
N PRO A 30 9.41 -7.94 -14.30
CA PRO A 30 8.04 -7.56 -14.50
C PRO A 30 7.64 -6.94 -13.19
N THR A 31 7.22 -5.69 -13.21
CA THR A 31 6.58 -5.04 -12.08
C THR A 31 5.38 -5.94 -11.85
N ALA A 32 5.56 -6.96 -11.00
CA ALA A 32 4.44 -7.73 -10.52
C ALA A 32 3.44 -6.66 -10.10
N ASP A 33 2.22 -6.72 -10.65
CA ASP A 33 1.16 -5.82 -10.26
C ASP A 33 1.09 -5.89 -8.75
N ARG A 34 1.82 -4.97 -8.10
CA ARG A 34 1.88 -4.94 -6.64
C ARG A 34 0.49 -4.53 -6.23
N ASN A 35 -0.17 -5.41 -5.49
CA ASN A 35 -1.48 -5.15 -4.95
C ASN A 35 -1.44 -3.86 -4.13
N VAL A 36 -1.96 -2.78 -4.68
CA VAL A 36 -2.14 -1.53 -3.96
C VAL A 36 -3.34 -1.69 -3.04
N CYS A 37 -3.10 -1.50 -1.75
CA CYS A 37 -4.16 -1.62 -0.76
C CYS A 37 -5.13 -0.45 -0.88
N GLU A 38 -6.38 -0.75 -1.18
CA GLU A 38 -7.44 0.24 -1.25
C GLU A 38 -7.89 0.63 0.16
N VAL A 39 -7.84 1.92 0.46
CA VAL A 39 -8.45 2.49 1.66
C VAL A 39 -9.87 2.92 1.32
N ARG A 40 -10.84 2.15 1.78
CA ARG A 40 -12.27 2.47 1.62
C ARG A 40 -12.69 3.43 2.71
N PHE A 41 -12.50 4.71 2.45
CA PHE A 41 -12.80 5.77 3.39
C PHE A 41 -13.35 6.97 2.62
N VAL A 42 -14.62 7.27 2.83
CA VAL A 42 -15.26 8.46 2.25
C VAL A 42 -14.88 9.66 3.10
N THR A 43 -14.40 10.73 2.48
CA THR A 43 -14.08 11.97 3.18
C THR A 43 -15.32 12.50 3.91
N PRO A 44 -15.30 12.59 5.26
CA PRO A 44 -16.43 13.12 5.99
C PRO A 44 -16.67 14.61 5.68
N PRO A 45 -17.90 15.12 5.82
CA PRO A 45 -18.18 16.54 5.66
C PRO A 45 -17.32 17.40 6.58
N GLY A 46 -16.78 18.48 6.07
CA GLY A 46 -15.92 19.42 6.81
C GLY A 46 -14.44 19.00 6.89
N PHE A 47 -14.09 17.85 6.34
CA PHE A 47 -12.71 17.40 6.24
C PHE A 47 -12.16 17.56 4.83
N GLU A 48 -10.86 17.84 4.74
CA GLU A 48 -10.12 17.86 3.51
C GLU A 48 -8.99 16.82 3.58
N ARG A 49 -8.70 16.19 2.45
CA ARG A 49 -7.55 15.29 2.36
C ARG A 49 -6.26 16.11 2.42
N THR A 50 -5.37 15.79 3.35
CA THR A 50 -4.10 16.48 3.53
C THR A 50 -2.96 15.80 2.83
N ASP A 51 -2.90 14.44 2.91
CA ASP A 51 -1.84 13.65 2.33
C ASP A 51 -2.28 12.24 1.94
N THR A 52 -1.47 11.63 1.08
CA THR A 52 -1.52 10.22 0.76
C THR A 52 -0.09 9.70 0.90
N PHE A 53 0.09 8.67 1.71
CA PHE A 53 1.37 8.02 1.90
C PHE A 53 1.28 6.56 1.46
N GLU A 54 2.26 6.11 0.68
CA GLU A 54 2.39 4.74 0.22
C GLU A 54 3.66 4.12 0.78
N GLU A 55 3.55 2.92 1.35
CA GLU A 55 4.68 2.14 1.82
C GLU A 55 4.74 0.82 1.06
N ARG A 56 5.93 0.53 0.51
CA ARG A 56 6.14 -0.63 -0.36
C ARG A 56 6.65 -1.81 0.45
N TYR A 57 5.89 -2.90 0.39
CA TYR A 57 6.26 -4.21 0.91
C TYR A 57 6.50 -5.20 -0.23
N PRO A 58 7.12 -6.38 0.01
CA PRO A 58 7.39 -7.36 -1.04
C PRO A 58 6.14 -7.84 -1.79
N ASP A 59 5.00 -7.92 -1.12
CA ASP A 59 3.74 -8.49 -1.60
C ASP A 59 2.62 -7.45 -1.86
N ARG A 60 2.80 -6.22 -1.38
CA ARG A 60 1.77 -5.16 -1.47
C ARG A 60 2.35 -3.76 -1.38
N ILE A 61 1.50 -2.80 -1.65
CA ILE A 61 1.70 -1.39 -1.31
C ILE A 61 0.65 -1.02 -0.27
N GLY A 62 1.11 -0.75 0.96
CA GLY A 62 0.28 -0.20 2.01
C GLY A 62 -0.01 1.27 1.77
N VAL A 63 -1.20 1.72 2.15
CA VAL A 63 -1.66 3.10 1.92
C VAL A 63 -2.18 3.72 3.21
N ARG A 64 -1.80 4.97 3.45
CA ARG A 64 -2.38 5.84 4.47
C ARG A 64 -2.97 7.07 3.81
N LEU A 65 -4.18 7.43 4.18
CA LEU A 65 -4.82 8.69 3.82
C LEU A 65 -4.94 9.58 5.07
N GLY A 66 -4.52 10.82 4.97
CA GLY A 66 -4.67 11.83 6.01
C GLY A 66 -5.78 12.83 5.67
N PHE A 67 -6.50 13.27 6.69
CA PHE A 67 -7.58 14.26 6.58
C PHE A 67 -7.51 15.21 7.77
N ARG A 68 -7.91 16.45 7.56
CA ARG A 68 -7.99 17.47 8.60
C ARG A 68 -9.21 18.35 8.38
N ASP A 69 -9.83 18.81 9.47
CA ASP A 69 -10.87 19.84 9.44
C ASP A 69 -10.28 21.23 9.70
N GLU A 70 -11.13 22.26 9.64
CA GLU A 70 -10.73 23.67 9.83
C GLU A 70 -10.25 23.99 11.25
N VAL A 71 -10.69 23.22 12.26
CA VAL A 71 -10.30 23.41 13.66
C VAL A 71 -9.08 22.60 14.06
N GLY A 72 -8.55 21.77 13.14
CA GLY A 72 -7.32 21.01 13.34
C GLY A 72 -7.52 19.61 13.87
N HIS A 73 -8.73 19.05 13.86
CA HIS A 73 -8.94 17.63 14.10
C HIS A 73 -8.35 16.83 12.94
N GLU A 74 -7.80 15.65 13.25
CA GLU A 74 -7.12 14.80 12.28
C GLU A 74 -7.74 13.40 12.22
N LEU A 75 -7.85 12.89 10.99
CA LEU A 75 -8.18 11.48 10.73
C LEU A 75 -7.10 10.88 9.84
N HIS A 76 -6.72 9.64 10.13
CA HIS A 76 -5.82 8.87 9.29
C HIS A 76 -6.41 7.48 9.07
N ALA A 77 -6.62 7.10 7.82
CA ALA A 77 -7.11 5.79 7.44
C ALA A 77 -5.99 4.97 6.80
N PHE A 78 -5.84 3.72 7.22
CA PHE A 78 -4.74 2.82 6.86
C PHE A 78 -5.25 1.52 6.25
N ALA A 79 -4.54 1.00 5.27
CA ALA A 79 -4.72 -0.34 4.75
C ALA A 79 -3.36 -0.95 4.39
N GLY A 80 -3.07 -2.16 4.88
CA GLY A 80 -1.88 -2.93 4.55
C GLY A 80 -0.56 -2.38 5.09
N ILE A 81 -0.59 -1.41 6.01
CA ILE A 81 0.58 -0.90 6.73
C ILE A 81 0.63 -1.62 8.07
N PRO A 82 1.63 -2.48 8.34
CA PRO A 82 1.80 -3.12 9.64
C PRO A 82 2.03 -2.06 10.71
N GLY A 83 1.45 -2.28 11.89
CA GLY A 83 1.66 -1.40 13.02
C GLY A 83 0.83 -1.85 14.21
N GLU A 84 1.26 -1.47 15.38
CA GLU A 84 0.55 -1.69 16.64
C GLU A 84 -0.40 -0.52 16.90
N PHE A 85 -1.43 -0.42 16.05
CA PHE A 85 -2.41 0.64 16.15
C PHE A 85 -3.17 0.55 17.49
N GLY A 86 -3.13 1.63 18.25
CA GLY A 86 -3.82 1.70 19.54
C GLY A 86 -3.08 1.02 20.69
N GLU A 87 -1.82 0.60 20.51
CA GLU A 87 -1.00 0.12 21.63
C GLU A 87 -0.90 1.19 22.73
N GLY A 88 -1.07 0.75 23.97
CA GLY A 88 -1.07 1.64 25.13
C GLY A 88 -2.35 2.46 25.33
N LEU A 89 -3.31 2.40 24.39
CA LEU A 89 -4.62 3.00 24.59
C LEU A 89 -5.58 2.03 25.29
N PRO A 90 -6.44 2.52 26.20
CA PRO A 90 -7.46 1.69 26.84
C PRO A 90 -8.39 1.06 25.80
N ASP A 91 -8.76 -0.19 26.04
CA ASP A 91 -9.79 -0.88 25.27
C ASP A 91 -11.15 -0.21 25.52
N ALA A 92 -11.83 0.19 24.45
CA ALA A 92 -13.15 0.82 24.51
C ALA A 92 -14.26 -0.06 23.88
N GLY A 93 -13.94 -1.32 23.57
CA GLY A 93 -14.90 -2.31 23.07
C GLY A 93 -14.80 -2.58 21.58
N THR A 94 -15.91 -3.01 21.01
CA THR A 94 -16.03 -3.37 19.59
C THR A 94 -17.04 -2.49 18.87
N VAL A 95 -16.83 -2.29 17.57
CA VAL A 95 -17.68 -1.52 16.67
C VAL A 95 -18.11 -2.41 15.51
N GLU A 96 -19.38 -2.41 15.16
CA GLU A 96 -19.88 -3.09 13.95
C GLU A 96 -19.45 -2.32 12.70
N LEU A 97 -18.88 -3.05 11.74
CA LEU A 97 -18.38 -2.47 10.49
C LEU A 97 -19.47 -2.45 9.41
N ALA A 98 -19.50 -1.42 8.62
CA ALA A 98 -20.44 -1.27 7.51
C ALA A 98 -20.33 -2.39 6.47
N GLY A 99 -19.14 -2.96 6.28
CA GLY A 99 -18.87 -4.11 5.41
C GLY A 99 -19.17 -5.48 6.04
N GLY A 100 -19.66 -5.50 7.29
CA GLY A 100 -19.86 -6.70 8.10
C GLY A 100 -18.65 -7.02 8.98
N GLY A 101 -18.88 -7.76 10.07
CA GLY A 101 -17.87 -8.05 11.08
C GLY A 101 -17.73 -6.93 12.10
N THR A 102 -16.67 -7.02 12.92
CA THR A 102 -16.42 -6.09 14.01
C THR A 102 -14.98 -5.58 13.99
N GLY A 103 -14.78 -4.33 14.39
CA GLY A 103 -13.50 -3.74 14.68
C GLY A 103 -13.28 -3.55 16.18
N ARG A 104 -12.04 -3.49 16.62
CA ARG A 104 -11.65 -3.17 17.99
C ARG A 104 -11.44 -1.67 18.13
N LEU A 105 -12.15 -1.06 19.07
CA LEU A 105 -11.98 0.34 19.42
C LEU A 105 -11.08 0.48 20.66
N ALA A 106 -10.09 1.36 20.57
CA ALA A 106 -9.23 1.75 21.67
C ALA A 106 -9.08 3.27 21.72
N GLY A 107 -8.99 3.86 22.89
CA GLY A 107 -8.81 5.30 22.98
C GLY A 107 -9.35 5.90 24.29
N GLY A 108 -9.50 7.22 24.27
CA GLY A 108 -10.01 8.04 25.36
C GLY A 108 -9.03 9.10 25.81
N PRO A 109 -7.82 8.75 26.31
CA PRO A 109 -6.84 9.75 26.71
C PRO A 109 -6.49 10.71 25.58
N HIS A 110 -6.44 11.99 25.89
CA HIS A 110 -6.06 13.06 24.98
C HIS A 110 -6.90 13.14 23.69
N LEU A 111 -8.15 12.66 23.72
CA LEU A 111 -9.06 12.65 22.56
C LEU A 111 -8.45 11.90 21.34
N VAL A 112 -7.73 10.83 21.63
CA VAL A 112 -7.17 9.94 20.61
C VAL A 112 -7.97 8.65 20.57
N TRP A 113 -8.41 8.26 19.37
CA TRP A 113 -9.20 7.05 19.13
C TRP A 113 -8.62 6.27 17.97
N VAL A 114 -8.67 4.96 18.08
CA VAL A 114 -8.23 4.05 17.02
C VAL A 114 -9.24 2.92 16.88
N LEU A 115 -9.73 2.71 15.67
CA LEU A 115 -10.47 1.53 15.27
C LEU A 115 -9.58 0.66 14.40
N THR A 116 -9.44 -0.62 14.74
CA THR A 116 -8.67 -1.61 13.98
C THR A 116 -9.52 -2.81 13.62
N TRP A 117 -9.31 -3.39 12.42
CA TRP A 117 -9.97 -4.63 11.99
C TRP A 117 -9.15 -5.34 10.91
N ASP A 118 -9.49 -6.61 10.69
CA ASP A 118 -8.95 -7.43 9.62
C ASP A 118 -10.08 -7.91 8.70
N GLU A 119 -9.83 -7.94 7.40
CA GLU A 119 -10.75 -8.44 6.38
C GLU A 119 -10.32 -9.83 5.85
N GLY A 120 -9.19 -10.35 6.33
CA GLY A 120 -8.65 -11.67 5.95
C GLY A 120 -7.83 -11.65 4.66
N GLY A 121 -7.17 -10.53 4.34
CA GLY A 121 -6.41 -10.37 3.10
C GLY A 121 -5.02 -9.77 3.28
N LEU A 122 -4.31 -9.59 2.17
CA LEU A 122 -2.97 -9.01 2.12
C LEU A 122 -2.92 -7.56 2.63
N CYS A 123 -4.04 -6.86 2.60
CA CYS A 123 -4.15 -5.46 3.01
C CYS A 123 -4.53 -5.27 4.48
N ASP A 124 -4.43 -6.31 5.28
CA ASP A 124 -4.54 -6.21 6.72
C ASP A 124 -3.18 -5.83 7.36
N PRO A 125 -3.18 -5.19 8.51
CA PRO A 125 -4.35 -4.66 9.22
C PRO A 125 -4.95 -3.42 8.55
N ARG A 126 -6.20 -3.15 8.88
CA ARG A 126 -6.87 -1.90 8.56
C ARG A 126 -7.09 -1.11 9.83
N ALA A 127 -6.97 0.20 9.74
CA ALA A 127 -7.14 1.07 10.89
C ALA A 127 -7.65 2.47 10.51
N VAL A 128 -8.35 3.09 11.44
CA VAL A 128 -8.60 4.54 11.41
C VAL A 128 -8.19 5.12 12.76
N LEU A 129 -7.36 6.14 12.71
CA LEU A 129 -6.93 6.93 13.87
C LEU A 129 -7.58 8.30 13.80
N GLY A 130 -8.17 8.75 14.91
CA GLY A 130 -8.72 10.09 15.07
C GLY A 130 -8.08 10.83 16.22
N ARG A 131 -7.87 12.13 16.05
CA ARG A 131 -7.35 13.02 17.08
C ARG A 131 -8.22 14.27 17.20
N GLY A 132 -8.56 14.65 18.44
CA GLY A 132 -9.34 15.84 18.74
C GLY A 132 -10.83 15.55 18.98
N PHE A 133 -11.26 14.29 18.94
CA PHE A 133 -12.66 13.89 19.06
C PHE A 133 -12.96 13.26 20.43
N ASP A 134 -14.19 13.42 20.88
CA ASP A 134 -14.73 12.47 21.86
C ASP A 134 -15.14 11.14 21.16
N GLN A 135 -15.48 10.11 21.93
CA GLN A 135 -15.81 8.79 21.39
C GLN A 135 -16.99 8.83 20.42
N ARG A 136 -18.02 9.58 20.78
CA ARG A 136 -19.24 9.64 19.97
C ARG A 136 -18.98 10.36 18.65
N GLU A 137 -18.30 11.49 18.70
CA GLU A 137 -17.90 12.24 17.49
C GLU A 137 -17.06 11.37 16.55
N PHE A 138 -16.11 10.61 17.10
CA PHE A 138 -15.29 9.71 16.31
C PHE A 138 -16.12 8.60 15.64
N LEU A 139 -17.05 7.96 16.38
CA LEU A 139 -17.93 6.93 15.82
C LEU A 139 -18.89 7.49 14.77
N ASP A 140 -19.46 8.66 14.99
CA ASP A 140 -20.33 9.34 14.02
C ASP A 140 -19.57 9.64 12.71
N LEU A 141 -18.32 10.08 12.81
CA LEU A 141 -17.44 10.31 11.66
C LEU A 141 -17.12 9.02 10.91
N LEU A 142 -16.84 7.91 11.62
CA LEU A 142 -16.60 6.60 11.00
C LEU A 142 -17.83 6.09 10.24
N ALA A 143 -19.03 6.36 10.74
CA ALA A 143 -20.27 6.02 10.05
C ALA A 143 -20.44 6.86 8.77
N LEU A 144 -20.18 8.16 8.82
CA LEU A 144 -20.20 9.05 7.66
C LEU A 144 -19.12 8.68 6.63
N ALA A 145 -17.98 8.16 7.09
CA ALA A 145 -16.90 7.68 6.23
C ALA A 145 -17.18 6.28 5.62
N GLY A 146 -18.28 5.63 5.96
CA GLY A 146 -18.65 4.31 5.46
C GLY A 146 -17.87 3.16 6.10
N VAL A 147 -17.26 3.38 7.27
CA VAL A 147 -16.47 2.37 7.98
C VAL A 147 -17.30 1.61 9.01
N ALA A 148 -18.10 2.34 9.80
CA ALA A 148 -18.93 1.77 10.85
C ALA A 148 -20.42 1.82 10.50
N HIS A 149 -21.22 0.97 11.16
CA HIS A 149 -22.66 1.12 11.18
C HIS A 149 -23.07 2.27 12.13
N THR A 150 -24.15 2.96 11.76
CA THR A 150 -24.83 3.95 12.62
C THR A 150 -25.66 3.25 13.69
#